data_1afcf0d6d0e6b6cd68ff4bead25c0848
#
_entry.id   1afcf0d6d0e6b6cd68ff4bead25c0848
#
_cell.length_a   1.000
_cell.length_b   1.000
_cell.length_c   1.000
_cell.angle_alpha   90.00
_cell.angle_beta   90.00
_cell.angle_gamma   90.00
#
_symmetry.space_group_name_H-M   'P 1'
#
loop_
_entity.id
_entity.type
_entity.pdbx_description
1 polymer ?
#
loop_
_entity_poly.entity_id
_entity_poly.type
_entity_poly.pdbx_seq_one_letter_code
_entity_poly.pdbx_strand_id
1 'polypeptide(L)'
;PLDLLVPMWAANAGMTPWHPHHIAERYGLLTIIVLGESILSTANAIKEGLANGLLSANFLLFCLGAFLIVICLWWIYFGYEGHTHPKDYKTAFSWGYGHYFIFASVAATGAGLAVQVDFRLEKAHIDSLLAGYSLALPVAIYVVSIWLIQDHLKHAKGSWILPLSSLAILATPWFTTGYTTICIGLILIITVILHQSLICKSSLARHS
;
A
#
# COMPACT_ATOMS: atom_id res chain seq x y z
N PRO A 1 -4.97 -7.03 23.06
CA PRO A 1 -5.51 -8.10 22.18
C PRO A 1 -6.97 -8.42 22.49
N LEU A 2 -7.44 -8.38 23.76
CA LEU A 2 -8.84 -8.63 24.13
C LEU A 2 -9.78 -7.55 23.57
N ASP A 3 -9.32 -6.32 23.46
CA ASP A 3 -10.11 -5.19 22.95
C ASP A 3 -10.60 -5.41 21.50
N LEU A 4 -9.86 -6.18 20.71
CA LEU A 4 -10.27 -6.55 19.34
C LEU A 4 -11.46 -7.53 19.31
N LEU A 5 -11.69 -8.28 20.38
CA LEU A 5 -12.80 -9.23 20.50
C LEU A 5 -14.07 -8.55 21.03
N VAL A 6 -13.93 -7.41 21.71
CA VAL A 6 -15.07 -6.69 22.32
C VAL A 6 -16.14 -6.30 21.28
N PRO A 7 -15.81 -5.73 20.12
CA PRO A 7 -16.82 -5.40 19.09
C PRO A 7 -17.54 -6.64 18.55
N MET A 8 -16.81 -7.76 18.38
CA MET A 8 -17.41 -9.03 17.93
C MET A 8 -18.38 -9.60 18.95
N TRP A 9 -18.05 -9.49 20.22
CA TRP A 9 -18.88 -9.95 21.33
C TRP A 9 -20.11 -9.04 21.54
N ALA A 10 -19.91 -7.73 21.50
CA ALA A 10 -20.99 -6.75 21.61
C ALA A 10 -22.03 -6.90 20.50
N ALA A 11 -21.61 -7.22 19.29
CA ALA A 11 -22.48 -7.44 18.16
C ALA A 11 -23.38 -8.68 18.28
N ASN A 12 -22.93 -9.71 19.01
CA ASN A 12 -23.76 -10.87 19.31
C ASN A 12 -24.84 -10.56 20.35
N ALA A 13 -24.69 -9.49 21.15
CA ALA A 13 -25.65 -9.07 22.17
C ALA A 13 -26.76 -8.14 21.63
N GLY A 14 -26.55 -7.49 20.49
CA GLY A 14 -27.53 -6.64 19.82
C GLY A 14 -26.90 -5.80 18.73
N MET A 15 -27.54 -5.74 17.56
CA MET A 15 -27.05 -4.98 16.41
C MET A 15 -27.45 -3.51 16.54
N THR A 16 -26.49 -2.61 16.65
CA THR A 16 -26.70 -1.18 16.42
C THR A 16 -26.82 -0.90 14.92
N PRO A 17 -27.77 -0.05 14.48
CA PRO A 17 -27.85 0.35 13.07
C PRO A 17 -26.55 1.04 12.66
N TRP A 18 -25.91 0.55 11.62
CA TRP A 18 -24.68 1.09 11.08
C TRP A 18 -24.84 1.41 9.59
N HIS A 19 -24.20 2.50 9.16
CA HIS A 19 -24.21 2.89 7.76
C HIS A 19 -22.87 2.52 7.10
N PRO A 20 -22.86 1.53 6.18
CA PRO A 20 -21.64 1.06 5.53
C PRO A 20 -20.83 2.17 4.86
N HIS A 21 -21.52 3.12 4.24
CA HIS A 21 -20.89 4.28 3.58
C HIS A 21 -20.06 5.13 4.54
N HIS A 22 -20.60 5.48 5.71
CA HIS A 22 -19.88 6.28 6.70
C HIS A 22 -18.65 5.56 7.27
N ILE A 23 -18.72 4.24 7.39
CA ILE A 23 -17.55 3.45 7.83
C ILE A 23 -16.48 3.49 6.74
N ALA A 24 -16.82 3.23 5.48
CA ALA A 24 -15.89 3.27 4.37
C ALA A 24 -15.22 4.66 4.22
N GLU A 25 -16.00 5.73 4.38
CA GLU A 25 -15.49 7.10 4.37
C GLU A 25 -14.45 7.33 5.47
N ARG A 26 -14.71 6.90 6.71
CA ARG A 26 -13.77 7.03 7.83
C ARG A 26 -12.46 6.28 7.59
N TYR A 27 -12.53 5.07 7.03
CA TYR A 27 -11.34 4.29 6.68
C TYR A 27 -10.56 4.95 5.54
N GLY A 28 -11.25 5.51 4.55
CA GLY A 28 -10.63 6.30 3.48
C GLY A 28 -9.90 7.54 4.03
N LEU A 29 -10.53 8.29 4.93
CA LEU A 29 -9.90 9.44 5.60
C LEU A 29 -8.67 9.02 6.39
N LEU A 30 -8.72 7.91 7.14
CA LEU A 30 -7.56 7.40 7.86
C LEU A 30 -6.44 6.96 6.90
N THR A 31 -6.79 6.37 5.75
CA THR A 31 -5.79 6.04 4.71
C THR A 31 -5.07 7.29 4.21
N ILE A 32 -5.80 8.39 3.96
CA ILE A 32 -5.18 9.67 3.55
C ILE A 32 -4.25 10.19 4.64
N ILE A 33 -4.64 10.12 5.92
CA ILE A 33 -3.81 10.58 7.04
C ILE A 33 -2.50 9.79 7.09
N VAL A 34 -2.57 8.44 7.02
CA VAL A 34 -1.38 7.58 7.10
C VAL A 34 -0.48 7.76 5.87
N LEU A 35 -1.06 7.93 4.67
CA LEU A 35 -0.30 8.28 3.46
C LEU A 35 0.38 9.64 3.61
N GLY A 36 -0.30 10.64 4.17
CA GLY A 36 0.26 11.95 4.45
C GLY A 36 1.45 11.90 5.41
N GLU A 37 1.38 11.09 6.46
CA GLU A 37 2.50 10.85 7.38
C GLU A 37 3.69 10.19 6.67
N SER A 38 3.43 9.23 5.78
CA SER A 38 4.48 8.59 4.98
C SER A 38 5.15 9.57 4.00
N ILE A 39 4.39 10.50 3.42
CA ILE A 39 4.92 11.58 2.58
C ILE A 39 5.82 12.50 3.41
N LEU A 40 5.37 12.92 4.59
CA LEU A 40 6.12 13.80 5.47
C LEU A 40 7.44 13.15 5.93
N SER A 41 7.38 11.89 6.37
CA SER A 41 8.55 11.10 6.73
C SER A 41 9.55 11.02 5.58
N THR A 42 9.08 10.69 4.37
CA THR A 42 9.91 10.61 3.17
C THR A 42 10.52 11.97 2.81
N ALA A 43 9.75 13.05 2.86
CA ALA A 43 10.24 14.40 2.57
C ALA A 43 11.33 14.83 3.56
N ASN A 44 11.17 14.53 4.85
CA ASN A 44 12.17 14.81 5.86
C ASN A 44 13.46 14.02 5.62
N ALA A 45 13.36 12.74 5.28
CA ALA A 45 14.51 11.90 4.95
C ALA A 45 15.24 12.41 3.69
N ILE A 46 14.51 12.81 2.64
CA ILE A 46 15.09 13.41 1.43
C ILE A 46 15.81 14.73 1.76
N LYS A 47 15.17 15.59 2.56
CA LYS A 47 15.77 16.85 3.01
C LYS A 47 17.09 16.60 3.76
N GLU A 48 17.13 15.62 4.64
CA GLU A 48 18.34 15.22 5.36
C GLU A 48 19.41 14.68 4.40
N GLY A 49 19.05 13.85 3.44
CA GLY A 49 19.95 13.37 2.40
C GLY A 49 20.60 14.51 1.61
N LEU A 50 19.80 15.48 1.18
CA LEU A 50 20.28 16.66 0.46
C LEU A 50 21.22 17.53 1.33
N ALA A 51 20.89 17.74 2.60
CA ALA A 51 21.71 18.49 3.54
C ALA A 51 23.08 17.83 3.78
N ASN A 52 23.17 16.51 3.66
CA ASN A 52 24.41 15.73 3.75
C ASN A 52 25.09 15.46 2.39
N GLY A 53 24.67 16.14 1.33
CA GLY A 53 25.36 16.12 0.03
C GLY A 53 25.01 14.97 -0.90
N LEU A 54 23.90 14.23 -0.66
CA LEU A 54 23.44 13.14 -1.53
C LEU A 54 22.86 13.60 -2.88
N LEU A 55 23.29 14.72 -3.43
CA LEU A 55 22.79 15.17 -4.74
C LEU A 55 23.50 14.42 -5.88
N SER A 56 22.94 13.30 -6.29
CA SER A 56 23.42 12.49 -7.41
C SER A 56 22.26 12.00 -8.27
N ALA A 57 22.54 11.56 -9.51
CA ALA A 57 21.53 10.98 -10.38
C ALA A 57 20.81 9.77 -9.73
N ASN A 58 21.53 8.93 -9.00
CA ASN A 58 20.97 7.79 -8.27
C ASN A 58 20.04 8.23 -7.14
N PHE A 59 20.34 9.34 -6.48
CA PHE A 59 19.47 9.89 -5.45
C PHE A 59 18.20 10.52 -6.05
N LEU A 60 18.30 11.17 -7.19
CA LEU A 60 17.13 11.67 -7.93
C LEU A 60 16.21 10.54 -8.40
N LEU A 61 16.78 9.43 -8.87
CA LEU A 61 15.99 8.22 -9.20
C LEU A 61 15.31 7.62 -7.96
N PHE A 62 15.98 7.64 -6.80
CA PHE A 62 15.36 7.25 -5.54
C PHE A 62 14.16 8.16 -5.20
N CYS A 63 14.33 9.48 -5.28
CA CYS A 63 13.25 10.44 -5.01
C CYS A 63 12.06 10.23 -5.95
N LEU A 64 12.32 10.02 -7.25
CA LEU A 64 11.29 9.71 -8.23
C LEU A 64 10.58 8.39 -7.88
N GLY A 65 11.32 7.34 -7.54
CA GLY A 65 10.75 6.05 -7.13
C GLY A 65 9.88 6.17 -5.89
N ALA A 66 10.33 6.91 -4.88
CA ALA A 66 9.56 7.17 -3.67
C ALA A 66 8.23 7.89 -3.96
N PHE A 67 8.26 8.91 -4.80
CA PHE A 67 7.08 9.62 -5.26
C PHE A 67 6.10 8.71 -6.00
N LEU A 68 6.62 7.89 -6.93
CA LEU A 68 5.80 6.93 -7.69
C LEU A 68 5.15 5.90 -6.77
N ILE A 69 5.88 5.38 -5.77
CA ILE A 69 5.33 4.44 -4.79
C ILE A 69 4.13 5.07 -4.09
N VAL A 70 4.29 6.24 -3.49
CA VAL A 70 3.22 6.88 -2.71
C VAL A 70 1.99 7.17 -3.57
N ILE A 71 2.16 7.71 -4.78
CA ILE A 71 1.05 7.96 -5.71
C ILE A 71 0.36 6.67 -6.11
N CYS A 72 1.10 5.59 -6.39
CA CYS A 72 0.51 4.32 -6.77
C CYS A 72 -0.24 3.67 -5.62
N LEU A 73 0.26 3.75 -4.37
CA LEU A 73 -0.46 3.26 -3.18
C LEU A 73 -1.79 4.02 -3.03
N TRP A 74 -1.77 5.36 -3.17
CA TRP A 74 -2.99 6.15 -3.17
C TRP A 74 -3.95 5.71 -4.28
N TRP A 75 -3.44 5.55 -5.50
CA TRP A 75 -4.26 5.17 -6.65
C TRP A 75 -4.84 3.76 -6.53
N ILE A 76 -4.09 2.80 -6.04
CA ILE A 76 -4.55 1.43 -5.79
C ILE A 76 -5.69 1.42 -4.77
N TYR A 77 -5.67 2.29 -3.76
CA TYR A 77 -6.73 2.36 -2.77
C TYR A 77 -7.98 3.08 -3.28
N PHE A 78 -7.82 4.28 -3.88
CA PHE A 78 -8.92 5.17 -4.24
C PHE A 78 -9.37 5.06 -5.69
N GLY A 79 -8.55 4.52 -6.58
CA GLY A 79 -8.85 4.36 -8.01
C GLY A 79 -9.92 3.30 -8.31
N TYR A 80 -10.42 2.62 -7.30
CA TYR A 80 -11.52 1.69 -7.41
C TYR A 80 -12.87 2.42 -7.35
N GLU A 81 -13.57 2.52 -8.48
CA GLU A 81 -14.98 2.90 -8.48
C GLU A 81 -15.82 1.78 -7.83
N GLY A 82 -16.35 2.08 -6.69
CA GLY A 82 -17.18 1.16 -5.89
C GLY A 82 -16.43 0.50 -4.75
N HIS A 83 -16.16 1.29 -3.72
CA HIS A 83 -15.81 0.75 -2.42
C HIS A 83 -16.83 -0.30 -2.04
N THR A 84 -16.36 -1.52 -1.81
CA THR A 84 -17.25 -2.61 -1.40
C THR A 84 -17.79 -2.24 -0.02
N HIS A 85 -19.00 -1.72 0.00
CA HIS A 85 -19.68 -1.55 1.27
C HIS A 85 -20.03 -2.96 1.75
N PRO A 86 -19.47 -3.42 2.85
CA PRO A 86 -19.80 -4.73 3.38
C PRO A 86 -21.29 -4.78 3.69
N LYS A 87 -21.99 -5.72 3.07
CA LYS A 87 -23.45 -5.83 3.19
C LYS A 87 -23.89 -6.59 4.44
N ASP A 88 -23.01 -7.44 4.96
CA ASP A 88 -23.25 -8.24 6.15
C ASP A 88 -22.16 -7.97 7.21
N TYR A 89 -22.52 -8.26 8.44
CA TYR A 89 -21.71 -7.98 9.62
C TYR A 89 -20.36 -8.69 9.61
N LYS A 90 -20.31 -9.96 9.18
CA LYS A 90 -19.06 -10.73 9.13
C LYS A 90 -18.09 -10.15 8.11
N THR A 91 -18.59 -9.78 6.94
CA THR A 91 -17.77 -9.11 5.90
C THR A 91 -17.30 -7.74 6.37
N ALA A 92 -18.14 -6.99 7.13
CA ALA A 92 -17.76 -5.71 7.71
C ALA A 92 -16.58 -5.81 8.68
N PHE A 93 -16.58 -6.85 9.53
CA PHE A 93 -15.49 -7.09 10.46
C PHE A 93 -14.20 -7.48 9.72
N SER A 94 -14.27 -8.45 8.82
CA SER A 94 -13.10 -8.86 8.04
C SER A 94 -12.52 -7.70 7.24
N TRP A 95 -13.39 -6.87 6.65
CA TRP A 95 -13.00 -5.67 5.92
C TRP A 95 -12.35 -4.64 6.84
N GLY A 96 -12.96 -4.34 7.98
CA GLY A 96 -12.42 -3.37 8.95
C GLY A 96 -11.09 -3.81 9.55
N TYR A 97 -11.00 -5.04 10.05
CA TYR A 97 -9.74 -5.55 10.61
C TYR A 97 -8.64 -5.73 9.56
N GLY A 98 -9.01 -6.05 8.33
CA GLY A 98 -8.07 -6.12 7.21
C GLY A 98 -7.37 -4.78 6.95
N HIS A 99 -8.05 -3.66 7.16
CA HIS A 99 -7.45 -2.32 7.01
C HIS A 99 -6.30 -2.04 7.99
N TYR A 100 -6.22 -2.77 9.11
CA TYR A 100 -5.06 -2.69 9.99
C TYR A 100 -3.76 -2.98 9.23
N PHE A 101 -3.77 -3.99 8.36
CA PHE A 101 -2.60 -4.32 7.53
C PHE A 101 -2.33 -3.26 6.48
N ILE A 102 -3.36 -2.62 5.93
CA ILE A 102 -3.21 -1.49 4.99
C ILE A 102 -2.51 -0.33 5.70
N PHE A 103 -3.01 0.11 6.85
CA PHE A 103 -2.45 1.24 7.59
C PHE A 103 -1.02 0.95 8.07
N ALA A 104 -0.80 -0.23 8.66
CA ALA A 104 0.52 -0.64 9.14
C ALA A 104 1.54 -0.71 7.98
N SER A 105 1.16 -1.23 6.83
CA SER A 105 2.05 -1.33 5.67
C SER A 105 2.34 0.01 5.02
N VAL A 106 1.39 0.95 4.96
CA VAL A 106 1.64 2.32 4.50
C VAL A 106 2.62 3.03 5.43
N ALA A 107 2.40 2.98 6.75
CA ALA A 107 3.31 3.57 7.73
C ALA A 107 4.72 2.94 7.63
N ALA A 108 4.80 1.61 7.53
CA ALA A 108 6.06 0.90 7.35
C ALA A 108 6.76 1.22 6.01
N THR A 109 6.00 1.55 4.94
CA THR A 109 6.57 2.01 3.67
C THR A 109 7.28 3.36 3.87
N GLY A 110 6.68 4.31 4.58
CA GLY A 110 7.32 5.58 4.93
C GLY A 110 8.62 5.38 5.73
N ALA A 111 8.61 4.49 6.73
CA ALA A 111 9.81 4.13 7.49
C ALA A 111 10.86 3.43 6.61
N GLY A 112 10.45 2.53 5.71
CA GLY A 112 11.35 1.88 4.77
C GLY A 112 12.03 2.86 3.80
N LEU A 113 11.33 3.89 3.35
CA LEU A 113 11.92 4.97 2.55
C LEU A 113 12.96 5.77 3.33
N ALA A 114 12.72 6.03 4.63
CA ALA A 114 13.72 6.68 5.50
C ALA A 114 14.96 5.78 5.67
N VAL A 115 14.79 4.49 5.92
CA VAL A 115 15.90 3.51 5.99
C VAL A 115 16.73 3.51 4.70
N GLN A 116 16.10 3.66 3.53
CA GLN A 116 16.80 3.76 2.25
C GLN A 116 17.69 5.00 2.16
N VAL A 117 17.29 6.13 2.78
CA VAL A 117 18.14 7.33 2.86
C VAL A 117 19.30 7.12 3.84
N ASP A 118 19.01 6.58 5.03
CA ASP A 118 20.03 6.31 6.05
C ASP A 118 21.07 5.31 5.54
N PHE A 119 20.68 4.32 4.77
CA PHE A 119 21.59 3.39 4.11
C PHE A 119 22.52 4.11 3.11
N ARG A 120 22.00 5.06 2.33
CA ARG A 120 22.82 5.86 1.38
C ARG A 120 23.74 6.85 2.07
N LEU A 121 23.38 7.28 3.28
CA LEU A 121 24.22 8.14 4.14
C LEU A 121 25.21 7.33 4.98
N GLU A 122 25.27 6.01 4.81
CA GLU A 122 26.09 5.10 5.61
C GLU A 122 25.83 5.17 7.12
N LYS A 123 24.64 5.68 7.51
CA LYS A 123 24.19 5.74 8.90
C LYS A 123 23.63 4.41 9.37
N ALA A 124 22.96 3.68 8.48
CA ALA A 124 22.41 2.36 8.77
C ALA A 124 23.47 1.28 8.48
N HIS A 125 23.91 0.59 9.51
CA HIS A 125 24.88 -0.53 9.40
C HIS A 125 24.16 -1.84 9.02
N ILE A 126 23.51 -1.85 7.87
CA ILE A 126 22.77 -2.99 7.32
C ILE A 126 23.28 -3.29 5.91
N ASP A 127 23.07 -4.50 5.42
CA ASP A 127 23.37 -4.84 4.04
C ASP A 127 22.33 -4.28 3.05
N SER A 128 22.68 -4.26 1.77
CA SER A 128 21.81 -3.74 0.70
C SER A 128 20.52 -4.56 0.54
N LEU A 129 20.55 -5.86 0.84
CA LEU A 129 19.41 -6.73 0.75
C LEU A 129 18.40 -6.41 1.85
N LEU A 130 18.86 -6.25 3.09
CA LEU A 130 18.01 -5.87 4.22
C LEU A 130 17.43 -4.45 4.02
N ALA A 131 18.23 -3.50 3.53
CA ALA A 131 17.76 -2.18 3.14
C ALA A 131 16.67 -2.27 2.06
N GLY A 132 16.83 -3.14 1.05
CA GLY A 132 15.83 -3.39 0.03
C GLY A 132 14.52 -3.94 0.60
N TYR A 133 14.60 -4.91 1.50
CA TYR A 133 13.43 -5.52 2.13
C TYR A 133 12.71 -4.60 3.12
N SER A 134 13.38 -3.64 3.74
CA SER A 134 12.73 -2.64 4.59
C SER A 134 11.63 -1.86 3.85
N LEU A 135 11.76 -1.75 2.51
CA LEU A 135 10.77 -1.12 1.64
C LEU A 135 9.89 -2.15 0.89
N ALA A 136 10.48 -3.18 0.31
CA ALA A 136 9.76 -4.14 -0.54
C ALA A 136 8.69 -4.92 0.24
N LEU A 137 8.98 -5.32 1.48
CA LEU A 137 8.07 -6.09 2.31
C LEU A 137 6.78 -5.32 2.66
N PRO A 138 6.82 -4.10 3.21
CA PRO A 138 5.60 -3.36 3.50
C PRO A 138 4.79 -3.04 2.24
N VAL A 139 5.42 -2.68 1.12
CA VAL A 139 4.70 -2.43 -0.14
C VAL A 139 4.00 -3.70 -0.63
N ALA A 140 4.64 -4.85 -0.57
CA ALA A 140 4.03 -6.13 -0.94
C ALA A 140 2.86 -6.49 -0.01
N ILE A 141 2.99 -6.30 1.32
CA ILE A 141 1.91 -6.51 2.29
C ILE A 141 0.72 -5.60 1.96
N TYR A 142 0.97 -4.34 1.62
CA TYR A 142 -0.09 -3.42 1.20
C TYR A 142 -0.87 -3.94 0.00
N VAL A 143 -0.17 -4.31 -1.07
CA VAL A 143 -0.79 -4.79 -2.31
C VAL A 143 -1.60 -6.08 -2.07
N VAL A 144 -1.07 -7.02 -1.29
CA VAL A 144 -1.79 -8.24 -0.90
C VAL A 144 -3.01 -7.93 -0.05
N SER A 145 -2.90 -6.98 0.89
CA SER A 145 -4.01 -6.58 1.76
C SER A 145 -5.16 -5.97 0.96
N ILE A 146 -4.86 -5.11 -0.01
CA ILE A 146 -5.86 -4.56 -0.94
C ILE A 146 -6.52 -5.68 -1.75
N TRP A 147 -5.72 -6.61 -2.29
CA TRP A 147 -6.25 -7.76 -3.02
C TRP A 147 -7.22 -8.59 -2.19
N LEU A 148 -6.85 -8.93 -0.96
CA LEU A 148 -7.69 -9.72 -0.05
C LEU A 148 -9.01 -9.02 0.29
N ILE A 149 -8.96 -7.71 0.55
CA ILE A 149 -10.11 -6.95 1.05
C ILE A 149 -11.04 -6.50 -0.08
N GLN A 150 -10.49 -6.15 -1.25
CA GLN A 150 -11.28 -5.55 -2.32
C GLN A 150 -11.50 -6.50 -3.50
N ASP A 151 -10.48 -7.16 -4.00
CA ASP A 151 -10.54 -7.93 -5.25
C ASP A 151 -11.01 -9.36 -5.07
N HIS A 152 -10.44 -10.06 -4.09
CA HIS A 152 -10.77 -11.47 -3.86
C HIS A 152 -12.24 -11.65 -3.50
N LEU A 153 -12.79 -10.76 -2.69
CA LEU A 153 -14.20 -10.78 -2.30
C LEU A 153 -15.16 -10.49 -3.46
N LYS A 154 -14.70 -9.82 -4.53
CA LYS A 154 -15.52 -9.46 -5.69
C LYS A 154 -15.42 -10.45 -6.86
N HIS A 155 -14.51 -11.43 -6.80
CA HIS A 155 -14.14 -12.28 -7.94
C HIS A 155 -13.88 -11.47 -9.23
N ALA A 156 -13.21 -10.32 -9.08
CA ALA A 156 -12.94 -9.40 -10.18
C ALA A 156 -12.05 -10.06 -11.24
N LYS A 157 -12.38 -9.86 -12.53
CA LYS A 157 -11.49 -10.29 -13.63
C LYS A 157 -10.17 -9.51 -13.52
N GLY A 158 -9.04 -10.23 -13.49
CA GLY A 158 -7.72 -9.62 -13.32
C GLY A 158 -7.24 -9.51 -11.87
N SER A 159 -8.00 -10.04 -10.91
CA SER A 159 -7.64 -10.10 -9.48
C SER A 159 -6.23 -10.67 -9.21
N TRP A 160 -5.70 -11.51 -10.10
CA TRP A 160 -4.37 -12.11 -9.99
C TRP A 160 -3.20 -11.14 -10.22
N ILE A 161 -3.44 -9.94 -10.79
CA ILE A 161 -2.39 -8.94 -11.06
C ILE A 161 -1.75 -8.45 -9.76
N LEU A 162 -2.56 -8.15 -8.74
CA LEU A 162 -2.08 -7.65 -7.46
C LEU A 162 -1.16 -8.66 -6.73
N PRO A 163 -1.53 -9.94 -6.53
CA PRO A 163 -0.62 -10.90 -5.92
C PRO A 163 0.63 -11.16 -6.78
N LEU A 164 0.52 -11.16 -8.12
CA LEU A 164 1.69 -11.31 -8.98
C LEU A 164 2.65 -10.11 -8.85
N SER A 165 2.13 -8.89 -8.79
CA SER A 165 2.96 -7.70 -8.58
C SER A 165 3.62 -7.70 -7.20
N SER A 166 2.96 -8.21 -6.16
CA SER A 166 3.56 -8.34 -4.84
C SER A 166 4.75 -9.30 -4.83
N LEU A 167 4.67 -10.42 -5.56
CA LEU A 167 5.81 -11.33 -5.74
C LEU A 167 6.95 -10.67 -6.52
N ALA A 168 6.64 -9.92 -7.58
CA ALA A 168 7.64 -9.17 -8.32
C ALA A 168 8.34 -8.11 -7.45
N ILE A 169 7.58 -7.40 -6.60
CA ILE A 169 8.12 -6.42 -5.64
C ILE A 169 9.07 -7.11 -4.65
N LEU A 170 8.69 -8.25 -4.08
CA LEU A 170 9.53 -9.02 -3.15
C LEU A 170 10.81 -9.55 -3.80
N ALA A 171 10.81 -9.76 -5.11
CA ALA A 171 12.00 -10.18 -5.85
C ALA A 171 12.99 -9.04 -6.12
N THR A 172 12.55 -7.75 -6.11
CA THR A 172 13.41 -6.61 -6.48
C THR A 172 14.70 -6.49 -5.68
N PRO A 173 14.76 -6.71 -4.34
CA PRO A 173 16.01 -6.55 -3.59
C PRO A 173 17.14 -7.48 -4.05
N TRP A 174 16.80 -8.64 -4.62
CA TRP A 174 17.79 -9.60 -5.12
C TRP A 174 18.48 -9.16 -6.42
N PHE A 175 17.78 -8.39 -7.26
CA PHE A 175 18.24 -8.08 -8.61
C PHE A 175 18.59 -6.60 -8.82
N THR A 176 18.19 -5.70 -7.92
CA THR A 176 18.22 -4.26 -8.16
C THR A 176 18.95 -3.48 -7.06
N THR A 177 20.14 -3.96 -6.64
CA THR A 177 20.96 -3.29 -5.61
C THR A 177 21.14 -1.80 -5.92
N GLY A 178 20.68 -0.93 -5.03
CA GLY A 178 20.73 0.53 -5.20
C GLY A 178 19.56 1.15 -6.00
N TYR A 179 18.84 0.38 -6.81
CA TYR A 179 17.71 0.85 -7.64
C TYR A 179 16.36 0.29 -7.20
N THR A 180 16.29 -0.40 -6.08
CA THR A 180 15.09 -1.09 -5.58
C THR A 180 13.87 -0.17 -5.54
N THR A 181 14.02 1.06 -5.07
CA THR A 181 12.91 2.02 -4.92
C THR A 181 12.29 2.40 -6.26
N ILE A 182 13.10 2.72 -7.27
CA ILE A 182 12.56 3.06 -8.61
C ILE A 182 11.96 1.84 -9.29
N CYS A 183 12.54 0.64 -9.14
CA CYS A 183 11.99 -0.58 -9.70
C CYS A 183 10.62 -0.93 -9.09
N ILE A 184 10.46 -0.79 -7.76
CA ILE A 184 9.16 -0.97 -7.10
C ILE A 184 8.14 0.06 -7.64
N GLY A 185 8.53 1.33 -7.75
CA GLY A 185 7.66 2.37 -8.32
C GLY A 185 7.18 2.05 -9.74
N LEU A 186 8.08 1.56 -10.61
CA LEU A 186 7.74 1.15 -11.98
C LEU A 186 6.81 -0.08 -12.01
N ILE A 187 7.07 -1.08 -11.17
CA ILE A 187 6.19 -2.25 -11.04
C ILE A 187 4.79 -1.81 -10.63
N LEU A 188 4.68 -0.89 -9.65
CA LEU A 188 3.38 -0.39 -9.20
C LEU A 188 2.64 0.40 -10.29
N ILE A 189 3.33 1.23 -11.10
CA ILE A 189 2.71 1.92 -12.25
C ILE A 189 2.13 0.90 -13.24
N ILE A 190 2.92 -0.10 -13.62
CA ILE A 190 2.48 -1.15 -14.53
C ILE A 190 1.27 -1.88 -13.93
N THR A 191 1.32 -2.18 -12.64
CA THR A 191 0.22 -2.82 -11.89
C THR A 191 -1.06 -2.00 -11.98
N VAL A 192 -0.99 -0.69 -11.70
CA VAL A 192 -2.14 0.24 -11.77
C VAL A 192 -2.73 0.25 -13.18
N ILE A 193 -1.89 0.42 -14.21
CA ILE A 193 -2.35 0.49 -15.61
C ILE A 193 -3.03 -0.81 -16.04
N LEU A 194 -2.41 -1.96 -15.78
CA LEU A 194 -2.96 -3.26 -16.15
C LEU A 194 -4.26 -3.55 -15.40
N HIS A 195 -4.28 -3.30 -14.10
CA HIS A 195 -5.44 -3.55 -13.26
C HIS A 195 -6.64 -2.71 -13.70
N GLN A 196 -6.45 -1.41 -13.94
CA GLN A 196 -7.52 -0.54 -14.42
C GLN A 196 -8.01 -0.90 -15.83
N SER A 197 -7.11 -1.27 -16.73
CA SER A 197 -7.48 -1.65 -18.10
C SER A 197 -8.38 -2.89 -18.12
N LEU A 198 -8.18 -3.85 -17.22
CA LEU A 198 -9.00 -5.05 -17.13
C LEU A 198 -10.36 -4.78 -16.48
N ILE A 199 -10.41 -3.90 -15.49
CA ILE A 199 -11.68 -3.50 -14.87
C ILE A 199 -12.56 -2.76 -15.89
N CYS A 200 -12.00 -1.79 -16.61
CA CYS A 200 -12.71 -1.03 -17.63
C CYS A 200 -13.30 -1.95 -18.72
N LYS A 201 -12.50 -2.92 -19.23
CA LYS A 201 -12.99 -3.90 -20.21
C LYS A 201 -14.11 -4.78 -19.66
N SER A 202 -14.06 -5.14 -18.38
CA SER A 202 -15.10 -5.98 -17.76
C SER A 202 -16.41 -5.22 -17.52
N SER A 203 -16.37 -3.92 -17.33
CA SER A 203 -17.52 -3.04 -17.21
C SER A 203 -18.23 -2.87 -18.55
N LEU A 204 -17.48 -2.58 -19.61
CA LEU A 204 -18.03 -2.44 -20.98
C LEU A 204 -18.70 -3.74 -21.47
N ALA A 205 -18.13 -4.90 -21.16
CA ALA A 205 -18.69 -6.20 -21.54
C ALA A 205 -19.98 -6.59 -20.79
N ARG A 206 -20.35 -5.85 -19.73
CA ARG A 206 -21.62 -6.08 -18.97
C ARG A 206 -22.77 -5.21 -19.48
N HIS A 207 -22.45 -4.17 -20.26
CA HIS A 207 -23.43 -3.23 -20.82
C HIS A 207 -23.69 -3.46 -22.32
N SER A 208 -22.97 -4.39 -22.96
CA SER A 208 -23.20 -4.89 -24.31
C SER A 208 -23.95 -6.21 -24.29
#